data_f4f25837547f2cad2d61e9d7db8c1af5
#
_entry.id   f4f25837547f2cad2d61e9d7db8c1af5
#
_cell.length_a   1.000
_cell.length_b   1.000
_cell.length_c   1.000
_cell.angle_alpha   90.00
_cell.angle_beta   90.00
_cell.angle_gamma   90.00
#
_symmetry.space_group_name_H-M   'P 1'
#
loop_
_entity.id
_entity.type
_entity.pdbx_description
1 polymer ?
#
loop_
_entity_poly.entity_id
_entity_poly.type
_entity_poly.pdbx_seq_one_letter_code
_entity_poly.pdbx_strand_id
1 'polypeptide(L)'
;MRIAVSVFFFCQGICFASWASRIPDIKTTLHLSEAALGSILLALPAGQLTMMPVSGKLVTRFGSKYVLRLAAVGYALTLITIGMANTPWLLALCLYVFGLTGNLCNISVNTQAVNAEALYGRSILASFHGVWSTAGFTGALVGLLMMRLELVPMYHFMIVAAMVITLNIFFQKYLILTPTS
;
A
#
# COMPACT_ATOMS: atom_id res chain seq x y z
N MET A 1 2.56 15.50 -13.45
CA MET A 1 2.86 15.62 -12.02
C MET A 1 1.66 15.32 -11.13
N ARG A 2 0.61 16.17 -11.02
CA ARG A 2 -0.57 15.93 -10.15
C ARG A 2 -1.20 14.56 -10.39
N ILE A 3 -1.44 14.18 -11.65
CA ILE A 3 -1.99 12.87 -12.01
C ILE A 3 -1.09 11.73 -11.52
N ALA A 4 0.23 11.84 -11.68
CA ALA A 4 1.14 10.82 -11.21
C ALA A 4 1.05 10.61 -9.69
N VAL A 5 1.06 11.69 -8.91
CA VAL A 5 0.89 11.60 -7.45
C VAL A 5 -0.46 10.97 -7.10
N SER A 6 -1.55 11.36 -7.77
CA SER A 6 -2.88 10.74 -7.60
C SER A 6 -2.87 9.24 -7.89
N VAL A 7 -2.17 8.79 -8.94
CA VAL A 7 -2.04 7.37 -9.27
C VAL A 7 -1.33 6.61 -8.14
N PHE A 8 -0.28 7.17 -7.54
CA PHE A 8 0.40 6.51 -6.41
C PHE A 8 -0.46 6.47 -5.14
N PHE A 9 -1.28 7.50 -4.86
CA PHE A 9 -2.29 7.45 -3.80
C PHE A 9 -3.33 6.36 -4.06
N PHE A 10 -3.79 6.23 -5.31
CA PHE A 10 -4.70 5.17 -5.71
C PHE A 10 -4.07 3.79 -5.52
N CYS A 11 -2.84 3.59 -5.98
CA CYS A 11 -2.10 2.34 -5.84
C CYS A 11 -1.96 1.92 -4.37
N GLN A 12 -1.62 2.86 -3.48
CA GLN A 12 -1.52 2.59 -2.06
C GLN A 12 -2.88 2.20 -1.46
N GLY A 13 -3.93 2.95 -1.79
CA GLY A 13 -5.29 2.69 -1.29
C GLY A 13 -5.83 1.35 -1.74
N ILE A 14 -5.64 0.98 -3.01
CA ILE A 14 -6.16 -0.30 -3.54
C ILE A 14 -5.41 -1.52 -2.98
N CYS A 15 -4.10 -1.42 -2.72
CA CYS A 15 -3.35 -2.47 -2.04
C CYS A 15 -3.91 -2.73 -0.65
N PHE A 16 -4.11 -1.67 0.14
CA PHE A 16 -4.65 -1.80 1.49
C PHE A 16 -6.08 -2.35 1.49
N ALA A 17 -6.95 -1.80 0.63
CA ALA A 17 -8.34 -2.24 0.53
C ALA A 17 -8.48 -3.68 0.04
N SER A 18 -7.61 -4.13 -0.87
CA SER A 18 -7.55 -5.52 -1.32
C SER A 18 -7.22 -6.46 -0.18
N TRP A 19 -6.20 -6.14 0.62
CA TRP A 19 -5.91 -6.89 1.84
C TRP A 19 -7.13 -6.91 2.78
N ALA A 20 -7.65 -5.74 3.15
CA ALA A 20 -8.74 -5.61 4.11
C ALA A 20 -10.00 -6.38 3.68
N SER A 21 -10.33 -6.39 2.39
CA SER A 21 -11.49 -7.10 1.85
C SER A 21 -11.39 -8.62 1.94
N ARG A 22 -10.17 -9.17 2.08
CA ARG A 22 -9.92 -10.63 2.11
C ARG A 22 -9.65 -11.16 3.51
N ILE A 23 -9.73 -10.33 4.55
CA ILE A 23 -9.55 -10.76 5.95
C ILE A 23 -10.49 -11.91 6.33
N PRO A 24 -11.80 -11.90 5.97
CA PRO A 24 -12.69 -13.01 6.30
C PRO A 24 -12.27 -14.35 5.68
N ASP A 25 -11.83 -14.34 4.42
CA ASP A 25 -11.38 -15.55 3.73
C ASP A 25 -10.14 -16.15 4.38
N ILE A 26 -9.15 -15.29 4.67
CA ILE A 26 -7.90 -15.70 5.30
C ILE A 26 -8.15 -16.23 6.71
N LYS A 27 -9.04 -15.57 7.48
CA LYS A 27 -9.48 -16.05 8.79
C LYS A 27 -10.06 -17.45 8.71
N THR A 28 -10.96 -17.68 7.75
CA THR A 28 -11.62 -18.98 7.57
C THR A 28 -10.62 -20.05 7.14
N THR A 29 -9.76 -19.73 6.17
CA THR A 29 -8.74 -20.67 5.64
C THR A 29 -7.75 -21.11 6.70
N LEU A 30 -7.33 -20.19 7.58
CA LEU A 30 -6.38 -20.48 8.66
C LEU A 30 -7.05 -20.90 9.98
N HIS A 31 -8.38 -21.06 10.00
CA HIS A 31 -9.18 -21.43 11.18
C HIS A 31 -8.89 -20.56 12.41
N LEU A 32 -8.75 -19.24 12.20
CA LEU A 32 -8.40 -18.31 13.28
C LEU A 32 -9.60 -17.97 14.15
N SER A 33 -9.41 -18.00 15.47
CA SER A 33 -10.36 -17.38 16.41
C SER A 33 -10.33 -15.85 16.29
N GLU A 34 -11.37 -15.16 16.80
CA GLU A 34 -11.41 -13.69 16.82
C GLU A 34 -10.21 -13.10 17.57
N ALA A 35 -9.86 -13.70 18.70
CA ALA A 35 -8.72 -13.26 19.51
C ALA A 35 -7.38 -13.45 18.79
N ALA A 36 -7.19 -14.59 18.11
CA ALA A 36 -6.00 -14.86 17.32
C ALA A 36 -5.88 -13.89 16.15
N LEU A 37 -6.98 -13.66 15.41
CA LEU A 37 -7.02 -12.70 14.31
C LEU A 37 -6.67 -11.30 14.81
N GLY A 38 -7.31 -10.82 15.87
CA GLY A 38 -7.03 -9.50 16.47
C GLY A 38 -5.56 -9.33 16.83
N SER A 39 -4.93 -10.35 17.43
CA SER A 39 -3.51 -10.33 17.77
C SER A 39 -2.61 -10.27 16.54
N ILE A 40 -2.93 -11.04 15.49
CA ILE A 40 -2.17 -11.05 14.22
C ILE A 40 -2.28 -9.71 13.50
N LEU A 41 -3.46 -9.10 13.50
CA LEU A 41 -3.68 -7.81 12.85
C LEU A 41 -2.82 -6.68 13.46
N LEU A 42 -2.40 -6.79 14.73
CA LEU A 42 -1.47 -5.84 15.35
C LEU A 42 -0.08 -5.83 14.71
N ALA A 43 0.30 -6.88 14.00
CA ALA A 43 1.58 -6.94 13.30
C ALA A 43 1.72 -5.84 12.23
N LEU A 44 0.62 -5.49 11.56
CA LEU A 44 0.62 -4.44 10.53
C LEU A 44 0.98 -3.06 11.11
N PRO A 45 0.25 -2.50 12.08
CA PRO A 45 0.63 -1.23 12.71
C PRO A 45 1.99 -1.30 13.42
N ALA A 46 2.40 -2.43 13.97
CA ALA A 46 3.73 -2.61 14.52
C ALA A 46 4.81 -2.40 13.46
N GLY A 47 4.64 -2.99 12.27
CA GLY A 47 5.52 -2.74 11.13
C GLY A 47 5.55 -1.27 10.70
N GLN A 48 4.40 -0.62 10.65
CA GLN A 48 4.31 0.81 10.32
C GLN A 48 5.08 1.67 11.32
N LEU A 49 4.89 1.45 12.62
CA LEU A 49 5.58 2.19 13.67
C LEU A 49 7.10 1.96 13.65
N THR A 50 7.53 0.72 13.42
CA THR A 50 8.95 0.39 13.30
C THR A 50 9.61 1.11 12.12
N MET A 51 8.94 1.22 10.99
CA MET A 51 9.49 1.85 9.79
C MET A 51 9.45 3.37 9.82
N MET A 52 8.58 3.97 10.61
CA MET A 52 8.32 5.41 10.63
C MET A 52 9.59 6.28 10.75
N PRO A 53 10.51 6.04 11.73
CA PRO A 53 11.74 6.83 11.82
C PRO A 53 12.72 6.59 10.67
N VAL A 54 12.66 5.41 10.06
CA VAL A 54 13.52 5.04 8.92
C VAL A 54 13.01 5.66 7.63
N SER A 55 11.69 5.64 7.42
CA SER A 55 11.05 6.22 6.22
C SER A 55 11.41 7.69 6.03
N GLY A 56 11.34 8.50 7.09
CA GLY A 56 11.72 9.91 7.04
C GLY A 56 13.17 10.10 6.62
N LYS A 57 14.10 9.34 7.23
CA LYS A 57 15.54 9.39 6.89
C LYS A 57 15.81 8.96 5.44
N LEU A 58 15.12 7.93 4.95
CA LEU A 58 15.30 7.48 3.57
C LEU A 58 14.81 8.52 2.58
N VAL A 59 13.63 9.12 2.84
CA VAL A 59 13.05 10.16 1.98
C VAL A 59 13.91 11.42 1.93
N THR A 60 14.47 11.87 3.07
CA THR A 60 15.38 13.02 3.08
C THR A 60 16.69 12.73 2.39
N ARG A 61 17.27 11.54 2.59
CA ARG A 61 18.58 11.17 2.03
C ARG A 61 18.53 10.87 0.52
N PHE A 62 17.53 10.15 0.05
CA PHE A 62 17.47 9.64 -1.33
C PHE A 62 16.42 10.36 -2.20
N GLY A 63 15.62 11.23 -1.61
CA GLY A 63 14.53 11.91 -2.28
C GLY A 63 13.25 11.06 -2.40
N SER A 64 12.10 11.72 -2.22
CA SER A 64 10.80 11.05 -2.19
C SER A 64 10.45 10.30 -3.49
N LYS A 65 10.92 10.76 -4.65
CA LYS A 65 10.71 10.11 -5.94
C LYS A 65 11.28 8.70 -5.99
N TYR A 66 12.56 8.55 -5.62
CA TYR A 66 13.24 7.25 -5.70
C TYR A 66 12.71 6.28 -4.65
N VAL A 67 12.51 6.79 -3.42
CA VAL A 67 11.97 5.98 -2.33
C VAL A 67 10.55 5.50 -2.65
N LEU A 68 9.67 6.38 -3.19
CA LEU A 68 8.31 6.01 -3.55
C LEU A 68 8.26 4.92 -4.63
N ARG A 69 9.12 5.00 -5.64
CA ARG A 69 9.18 3.99 -6.71
C ARG A 69 9.46 2.59 -6.15
N LEU A 70 10.46 2.49 -5.28
CA LEU A 70 10.83 1.21 -4.66
C LEU A 70 9.79 0.75 -3.64
N ALA A 71 9.30 1.69 -2.82
CA ALA A 71 8.31 1.40 -1.79
C ALA A 71 6.98 0.90 -2.39
N ALA A 72 6.50 1.48 -3.49
CA ALA A 72 5.27 1.05 -4.14
C ALA A 72 5.38 -0.36 -4.72
N VAL A 73 6.53 -0.71 -5.32
CA VAL A 73 6.79 -2.08 -5.78
C VAL A 73 6.89 -3.03 -4.58
N GLY A 74 7.65 -2.68 -3.55
CA GLY A 74 7.76 -3.48 -2.33
C GLY A 74 6.41 -3.72 -1.67
N TYR A 75 5.57 -2.69 -1.59
CA TYR A 75 4.23 -2.78 -1.01
C TYR A 75 3.32 -3.72 -1.81
N ALA A 76 3.37 -3.66 -3.14
CA ALA A 76 2.62 -4.55 -4.02
C ALA A 76 3.10 -6.02 -3.91
N LEU A 77 4.41 -6.24 -3.83
CA LEU A 77 4.98 -7.58 -3.68
C LEU A 77 4.67 -8.20 -2.31
N THR A 78 4.73 -7.42 -1.24
CA THR A 78 4.39 -7.90 0.10
C THR A 78 2.90 -8.23 0.23
N LEU A 79 2.01 -7.58 -0.53
CA LEU A 79 0.61 -7.97 -0.61
C LEU A 79 0.46 -9.42 -1.11
N ILE A 80 1.24 -9.84 -2.10
CA ILE A 80 1.21 -11.22 -2.60
C ILE A 80 1.61 -12.21 -1.50
N THR A 81 2.63 -11.88 -0.70
CA THR A 81 3.09 -12.77 0.37
C THR A 81 2.03 -13.05 1.42
N ILE A 82 1.13 -12.10 1.66
CA ILE A 82 -0.03 -12.31 2.56
C ILE A 82 -0.95 -13.41 2.00
N GLY A 83 -1.19 -13.42 0.69
CA GLY A 83 -2.00 -14.45 0.03
C GLY A 83 -1.37 -15.85 0.02
N MET A 84 -0.06 -15.92 0.24
CA MET A 84 0.69 -17.19 0.33
C MET A 84 0.81 -17.72 1.77
N ALA A 85 0.40 -16.93 2.78
CA ALA A 85 0.53 -17.31 4.17
C ALA A 85 -0.40 -18.49 4.50
N ASN A 86 0.18 -19.61 4.95
CA ASN A 86 -0.52 -20.84 5.28
C ASN A 86 -0.49 -21.18 6.77
N THR A 87 0.11 -20.31 7.58
CA THR A 87 0.14 -20.43 9.04
C THR A 87 -0.10 -19.06 9.68
N PRO A 88 -0.64 -19.02 10.92
CA PRO A 88 -0.84 -17.76 11.66
C PRO A 88 0.44 -16.93 11.82
N TRP A 89 1.57 -17.57 12.11
CA TRP A 89 2.86 -16.91 12.28
C TRP A 89 3.39 -16.31 10.99
N LEU A 90 3.24 -17.04 9.88
CA LEU A 90 3.63 -16.52 8.57
C LEU A 90 2.75 -15.33 8.16
N LEU A 91 1.45 -15.40 8.45
CA LEU A 91 0.54 -14.27 8.23
C LEU A 91 0.96 -13.04 9.04
N ALA A 92 1.29 -13.21 10.33
CA ALA A 92 1.76 -12.11 11.17
C ALA A 92 3.06 -11.49 10.62
N LEU A 93 4.02 -12.31 10.18
CA LEU A 93 5.25 -11.84 9.56
C LEU A 93 4.99 -11.08 8.26
N CYS A 94 4.14 -11.62 7.38
CA CYS A 94 3.78 -10.96 6.11
C CYS A 94 3.08 -9.62 6.36
N LEU A 95 2.18 -9.54 7.36
CA LEU A 95 1.51 -8.29 7.74
C LEU A 95 2.49 -7.28 8.34
N TYR A 96 3.45 -7.72 9.13
CA TYR A 96 4.49 -6.85 9.66
C TYR A 96 5.31 -6.23 8.51
N VAL A 97 5.77 -7.04 7.56
CA VAL A 97 6.53 -6.56 6.38
C VAL A 97 5.66 -5.67 5.49
N PHE A 98 4.38 -6.02 5.31
CA PHE A 98 3.41 -5.16 4.61
C PHE A 98 3.23 -3.81 5.30
N GLY A 99 3.24 -3.78 6.64
CA GLY A 99 3.26 -2.56 7.43
C GLY A 99 4.52 -1.71 7.21
N LEU A 100 5.71 -2.35 7.18
CA LEU A 100 6.99 -1.67 6.89
C LEU A 100 6.95 -0.97 5.52
N THR A 101 6.64 -1.72 4.48
CA THR A 101 6.60 -1.20 3.10
C THR A 101 5.47 -0.20 2.90
N GLY A 102 4.32 -0.41 3.54
CA GLY A 102 3.18 0.50 3.54
C GLY A 102 3.51 1.85 4.16
N ASN A 103 4.23 1.88 5.29
CA ASN A 103 4.68 3.15 5.90
C ASN A 103 5.65 3.89 4.99
N LEU A 104 6.64 3.19 4.42
CA LEU A 104 7.61 3.79 3.51
C LEU A 104 6.92 4.40 2.28
N CYS A 105 5.95 3.69 1.71
CA CYS A 105 5.13 4.17 0.61
C CYS A 105 4.32 5.41 1.03
N ASN A 106 3.68 5.37 2.20
CA ASN A 106 2.87 6.44 2.74
C ASN A 106 3.66 7.74 2.94
N ILE A 107 4.79 7.69 3.63
CA ILE A 107 5.63 8.87 3.87
C ILE A 107 6.13 9.45 2.54
N SER A 108 6.55 8.58 1.61
CA SER A 108 7.09 9.02 0.32
C SER A 108 6.02 9.67 -0.57
N VAL A 109 4.81 9.11 -0.64
CA VAL A 109 3.73 9.67 -1.47
C VAL A 109 3.18 10.96 -0.89
N ASN A 110 3.09 11.06 0.45
CA ASN A 110 2.68 12.31 1.10
C ASN A 110 3.73 13.42 0.89
N THR A 111 5.03 13.10 0.92
CA THR A 111 6.09 14.07 0.57
C THR A 111 5.93 14.55 -0.89
N GLN A 112 5.65 13.65 -1.83
CA GLN A 112 5.34 14.04 -3.22
C GLN A 112 4.09 14.93 -3.31
N ALA A 113 3.06 14.68 -2.49
CA ALA A 113 1.84 15.47 -2.45
C ALA A 113 2.10 16.90 -1.93
N VAL A 114 2.88 17.05 -0.86
CA VAL A 114 3.29 18.34 -0.31
C VAL A 114 4.11 19.13 -1.34
N ASN A 115 5.06 18.48 -2.00
CA ASN A 115 5.85 19.11 -3.06
C ASN A 115 4.98 19.52 -4.26
N ALA A 116 4.00 18.70 -4.63
CA ALA A 116 3.05 19.05 -5.68
C ALA A 116 2.18 20.25 -5.29
N GLU A 117 1.72 20.31 -4.04
CA GLU A 117 0.95 21.45 -3.52
C GLU A 117 1.76 22.74 -3.55
N ALA A 118 3.02 22.70 -3.11
CA ALA A 118 3.92 23.85 -3.15
C ALA A 118 4.12 24.39 -4.59
N LEU A 119 4.28 23.49 -5.56
CA LEU A 119 4.42 23.88 -6.97
C LEU A 119 3.11 24.38 -7.60
N TYR A 120 1.96 23.94 -7.09
CA TYR A 120 0.64 24.35 -7.57
C TYR A 120 0.19 25.72 -7.03
N GLY A 121 0.78 26.17 -5.90
CA GLY A 121 0.47 27.43 -5.25
C GLY A 121 -0.92 27.50 -4.62
N ARG A 122 -1.61 26.36 -4.45
CA ARG A 122 -2.92 26.27 -3.79
C ARG A 122 -3.11 24.90 -3.17
N SER A 123 -3.96 24.81 -2.14
CA SER A 123 -4.23 23.55 -1.44
C SER A 123 -4.88 22.52 -2.35
N ILE A 124 -4.20 21.36 -2.53
CA ILE A 124 -4.65 20.20 -3.30
C ILE A 124 -4.50 18.88 -2.54
N LEU A 125 -3.93 18.89 -1.33
CA LEU A 125 -3.70 17.68 -0.52
C LEU A 125 -4.98 16.88 -0.29
N ALA A 126 -6.08 17.54 0.02
CA ALA A 126 -7.37 16.90 0.23
C ALA A 126 -7.83 16.08 -1.00
N SER A 127 -7.48 16.53 -2.22
CA SER A 127 -7.83 15.81 -3.44
C SER A 127 -7.09 14.48 -3.57
N PHE A 128 -5.84 14.38 -3.09
CA PHE A 128 -5.08 13.14 -3.10
C PHE A 128 -5.64 12.14 -2.09
N HIS A 129 -6.04 12.59 -0.89
CA HIS A 129 -6.71 11.75 0.10
C HIS A 129 -8.10 11.29 -0.39
N GLY A 130 -8.80 12.14 -1.16
CA GLY A 130 -10.03 11.75 -1.85
C GLY A 130 -9.80 10.60 -2.85
N VAL A 131 -8.71 10.64 -3.62
CA VAL A 131 -8.31 9.55 -4.51
C VAL A 131 -7.99 8.27 -3.74
N TRP A 132 -7.30 8.37 -2.60
CA TRP A 132 -7.03 7.23 -1.72
C TRP A 132 -8.33 6.60 -1.21
N SER A 133 -9.30 7.41 -0.78
CA SER A 133 -10.62 6.93 -0.34
C SER A 133 -11.39 6.26 -1.47
N THR A 134 -11.34 6.81 -2.69
CA THR A 134 -11.93 6.20 -3.89
C THR A 134 -11.28 4.85 -4.20
N ALA A 135 -9.97 4.74 -4.05
CA ALA A 135 -9.26 3.47 -4.19
C ALA A 135 -9.70 2.45 -3.13
N GLY A 136 -9.94 2.90 -1.90
CA GLY A 136 -10.49 2.08 -0.82
C GLY A 136 -11.84 1.47 -1.19
N PHE A 137 -12.76 2.28 -1.69
CA PHE A 137 -14.06 1.84 -2.17
C PHE A 137 -13.93 0.88 -3.36
N THR A 138 -13.12 1.23 -4.36
CA THR A 138 -12.86 0.39 -5.53
C THR A 138 -12.27 -0.96 -5.13
N GLY A 139 -11.29 -0.97 -4.23
CA GLY A 139 -10.68 -2.21 -3.75
C GLY A 139 -11.66 -3.10 -2.99
N ALA A 140 -12.59 -2.53 -2.23
CA ALA A 140 -13.65 -3.29 -1.56
C ALA A 140 -14.60 -3.94 -2.59
N LEU A 141 -14.99 -3.22 -3.64
CA LEU A 141 -15.83 -3.76 -4.72
C LEU A 141 -15.11 -4.86 -5.51
N VAL A 142 -13.83 -4.64 -5.83
CA VAL A 142 -13.00 -5.66 -6.50
C VAL A 142 -12.86 -6.89 -5.61
N GLY A 143 -12.61 -6.72 -4.31
CA GLY A 143 -12.57 -7.82 -3.36
C GLY A 143 -13.84 -8.64 -3.32
N LEU A 144 -15.01 -7.97 -3.28
CA LEU A 144 -16.31 -8.62 -3.33
C LEU A 144 -16.52 -9.41 -4.65
N LEU A 145 -16.11 -8.84 -5.78
CA LEU A 145 -16.16 -9.52 -7.08
C LEU A 145 -15.27 -10.77 -7.09
N MET A 146 -14.04 -10.65 -6.60
CA MET A 146 -13.10 -11.77 -6.54
C MET A 146 -13.60 -12.90 -5.62
N MET A 147 -14.26 -12.56 -4.51
CA MET A 147 -14.92 -13.55 -3.64
C MET A 147 -16.08 -14.26 -4.36
N ARG A 148 -16.91 -13.52 -5.09
CA ARG A 148 -18.01 -14.12 -5.89
C ARG A 148 -17.53 -15.02 -7.02
N LEU A 149 -16.35 -14.74 -7.56
CA LEU A 149 -15.69 -15.56 -8.58
C LEU A 149 -14.89 -16.73 -7.97
N GLU A 150 -14.98 -16.90 -6.64
CA GLU A 150 -14.28 -17.96 -5.88
C GLU A 150 -12.75 -17.95 -6.08
N LEU A 151 -12.19 -16.80 -6.45
CA LEU A 151 -10.75 -16.65 -6.59
C LEU A 151 -10.09 -16.59 -5.21
N VAL A 152 -9.07 -17.41 -5.00
CA VAL A 152 -8.29 -17.40 -3.76
C VAL A 152 -7.57 -16.05 -3.58
N PRO A 153 -7.32 -15.60 -2.34
CA PRO A 153 -6.69 -14.30 -2.05
C PRO A 153 -5.40 -14.05 -2.82
N MET A 154 -4.57 -15.08 -3.00
CA MET A 154 -3.30 -14.98 -3.71
C MET A 154 -3.46 -14.45 -5.14
N TYR A 155 -4.41 -14.99 -5.93
CA TYR A 155 -4.62 -14.52 -7.31
C TYR A 155 -5.16 -13.09 -7.37
N HIS A 156 -6.07 -12.73 -6.45
CA HIS A 156 -6.53 -11.35 -6.31
C HIS A 156 -5.36 -10.40 -6.06
N PHE A 157 -4.49 -10.73 -5.11
CA PHE A 157 -3.34 -9.91 -4.76
C PHE A 157 -2.31 -9.84 -5.88
N MET A 158 -2.11 -10.90 -6.64
CA MET A 158 -1.25 -10.89 -7.83
C MET A 158 -1.76 -9.96 -8.93
N ILE A 159 -3.08 -9.95 -9.18
CA ILE A 159 -3.71 -9.05 -10.16
C ILE A 159 -3.51 -7.58 -9.73
N VAL A 160 -3.78 -7.27 -8.47
CA VAL A 160 -3.59 -5.92 -7.93
C VAL A 160 -2.12 -5.50 -7.96
N ALA A 161 -1.22 -6.40 -7.57
CA ALA A 161 0.22 -6.12 -7.61
C ALA A 161 0.73 -5.88 -9.03
N ALA A 162 0.30 -6.68 -10.01
CA ALA A 162 0.65 -6.48 -11.41
C ALA A 162 0.15 -5.12 -11.93
N MET A 163 -1.07 -4.74 -11.59
CA MET A 163 -1.62 -3.42 -11.93
C MET A 163 -0.79 -2.29 -11.30
N VAL A 164 -0.48 -2.38 -10.00
CA VAL A 164 0.30 -1.35 -9.29
C VAL A 164 1.71 -1.22 -9.86
N ILE A 165 2.39 -2.33 -10.12
CA ILE A 165 3.73 -2.31 -10.72
C ILE A 165 3.69 -1.70 -12.13
N THR A 166 2.70 -2.05 -12.93
CA THR A 166 2.50 -1.48 -14.27
C THR A 166 2.30 0.04 -14.19
N LEU A 167 1.40 0.50 -13.33
CA LEU A 167 1.16 1.94 -13.13
C LEU A 167 2.42 2.65 -12.61
N ASN A 168 3.18 2.02 -11.70
CA ASN A 168 4.45 2.56 -11.23
C ASN A 168 5.43 2.76 -12.40
N ILE A 169 5.63 1.77 -13.25
CA ILE A 169 6.53 1.86 -14.42
C ILE A 169 6.15 3.04 -15.33
N PHE A 170 4.85 3.23 -15.61
CA PHE A 170 4.39 4.29 -16.49
C PHE A 170 4.47 5.69 -15.86
N PHE A 171 4.09 5.84 -14.57
CA PHE A 171 3.91 7.15 -13.96
C PHE A 171 5.11 7.64 -13.15
N GLN A 172 6.08 6.77 -12.78
CA GLN A 172 7.26 7.16 -11.99
C GLN A 172 8.09 8.30 -12.60
N LYS A 173 8.13 8.41 -13.93
CA LYS A 173 8.88 9.46 -14.63
C LYS A 173 8.31 10.85 -14.38
N TYR A 174 7.02 10.96 -14.07
CA TYR A 174 6.32 12.21 -13.83
C TYR A 174 6.31 12.64 -12.35
N LEU A 175 6.95 11.88 -11.46
CA LEU A 175 7.15 12.27 -10.07
C LEU A 175 8.17 13.40 -9.94
N ILE A 176 8.01 14.19 -8.89
CA ILE A 176 8.83 15.38 -8.62
C ILE A 176 10.22 14.94 -8.15
N LEU A 177 11.26 15.49 -8.78
CA LEU A 177 12.62 15.41 -8.24
C LEU A 177 12.76 16.46 -7.15
N THR A 178 12.93 16.02 -5.91
CA THR A 178 13.32 16.89 -4.80
C THR A 178 14.84 16.91 -4.71
N PRO A 179 15.47 18.09 -4.56
CA PRO A 179 16.90 18.16 -4.26
C PRO A 179 17.17 17.35 -2.97
N THR A 180 18.12 16.46 -3.03
CA THR A 180 18.68 15.80 -1.83
C THR A 180 19.55 16.83 -1.13
N SER A 181 19.22 17.12 0.12
CA SER A 181 20.05 17.96 0.99
C SER A 181 21.32 17.23 1.41
#